data_ab8b80bcb6d33e5700fd185fe073ad5e
#
_entry.id   ab8b80bcb6d33e5700fd185fe073ad5e
#
_cell.length_a   1.000
_cell.length_b   1.000
_cell.length_c   1.000
_cell.angle_alpha   90.00
_cell.angle_beta   90.00
_cell.angle_gamma   90.00
#
_symmetry.space_group_name_H-M   'P 1'
#
loop_
_entity.id
_entity.type
_entity.pdbx_description
1 polymer ?
#
loop_
_entity_poly.entity_id
_entity_poly.type
_entity_poly.pdbx_seq_one_letter_code
_entity_poly.pdbx_strand_id
1 'polypeptide(L)'
;MVKLKSIVIENIKNVQYGVIDFQNKSDFINVTGIYGQNGSGKTAVVDVFEVLAALMRGGSIPPHKKGIFNAIDQVGENNITLELEVPGRYNIWYKVKLAASEPTGSQDIIVIKEEIGYRPLESGARYRYLMRYEYEGSNFDSVKPQHTGTLKSQRSIMGKDAISVLTKTITDDNRSFLFSKELHSFITASEKQELSTLIEIYGVMEEFCQNLRIFNQELSSMTGGEVTPVTINYHNRESHLSFQGIIPMSLQNGGFSIPEELYPVYDGTITYLNEIVPMIIPDLTLEMETGETEIHSDGEKFKKVNFISNRAGKRFSLKHESEGIRKIISMLGFLVEVYNKENIIAIIDELDAGVFEYLLGELIEIFSESAKGQLIFTSHNLRVLEKLPSYKVVFSTTYEIVV
;
A
#
# COMPACT_ATOMS: atom_id res chain seq x y z
N MET A 1 16.69 6.01 -1.16
CA MET A 1 15.77 5.86 0.00
C MET A 1 14.75 6.98 -0.04
N VAL A 2 13.48 6.63 0.09
CA VAL A 2 12.35 7.58 0.09
C VAL A 2 11.57 7.42 1.40
N LYS A 3 11.06 8.52 1.95
CA LYS A 3 10.23 8.55 3.16
C LYS A 3 8.87 9.17 2.85
N LEU A 4 7.84 8.63 3.48
CA LEU A 4 6.51 9.23 3.47
C LEU A 4 6.52 10.44 4.41
N LYS A 5 6.18 11.61 3.87
CA LYS A 5 6.20 12.87 4.61
C LYS A 5 4.83 13.29 5.08
N SER A 6 3.87 13.40 4.17
CA SER A 6 2.49 13.75 4.52
C SER A 6 1.48 13.21 3.52
N ILE A 7 0.23 13.16 3.94
CA ILE A 7 -0.92 12.91 3.09
C ILE A 7 -2.05 13.88 3.41
N VAL A 8 -2.68 14.41 2.37
CA VAL A 8 -3.90 15.22 2.47
C VAL A 8 -5.01 14.48 1.74
N ILE A 9 -6.16 14.37 2.38
CA ILE A 9 -7.35 13.66 1.90
C ILE A 9 -8.52 14.63 1.96
N GLU A 10 -9.23 14.79 0.84
CA GLU A 10 -10.39 15.67 0.74
C GLU A 10 -11.56 14.94 0.09
N ASN A 11 -12.70 14.94 0.75
CA ASN A 11 -13.96 14.33 0.30
C ASN A 11 -13.87 12.83 -0.06
N ILE A 12 -13.21 12.04 0.78
CA ILE A 12 -13.08 10.59 0.61
C ILE A 12 -13.88 9.87 1.69
N LYS A 13 -14.84 9.04 1.31
CA LYS A 13 -15.79 8.40 2.23
C LYS A 13 -16.43 9.48 3.14
N ASN A 14 -16.20 9.34 4.44
CA ASN A 14 -16.65 10.25 5.49
C ASN A 14 -15.58 11.27 5.92
N VAL A 15 -14.44 11.33 5.24
CA VAL A 15 -13.41 12.34 5.48
C VAL A 15 -13.65 13.52 4.55
N GLN A 16 -14.14 14.64 5.10
CA GLN A 16 -14.28 15.88 4.34
C GLN A 16 -12.92 16.52 4.08
N TYR A 17 -12.09 16.60 5.12
CA TYR A 17 -10.71 17.09 5.03
C TYR A 17 -9.86 16.45 6.13
N GLY A 18 -8.68 15.99 5.77
CA GLY A 18 -7.72 15.42 6.70
C GLY A 18 -6.28 15.60 6.23
N VAL A 19 -5.40 15.92 7.17
CA VAL A 19 -3.96 16.01 6.95
C VAL A 19 -3.26 15.12 7.96
N ILE A 20 -2.34 14.30 7.51
CA ILE A 20 -1.46 13.51 8.38
C ILE A 20 -0.03 13.83 8.01
N ASP A 21 0.71 14.37 8.97
CA ASP A 21 2.14 14.57 8.88
C ASP A 21 2.87 13.38 9.52
N PHE A 22 3.83 12.82 8.79
CA PHE A 22 4.69 11.72 9.26
C PHE A 22 6.09 12.22 9.65
N GLN A 23 6.17 13.49 10.00
CA GLN A 23 7.37 14.16 10.51
C GLN A 23 7.07 14.89 11.82
N ASN A 24 8.02 14.90 12.74
CA ASN A 24 8.05 15.80 13.89
C ASN A 24 9.25 16.73 13.73
N LYS A 25 9.01 17.99 13.37
CA LYS A 25 10.04 18.96 12.95
C LYS A 25 10.78 18.47 11.70
N SER A 26 12.01 17.97 11.85
CA SER A 26 12.82 17.42 10.76
C SER A 26 12.92 15.89 10.77
N ASP A 27 12.45 15.24 11.84
CA ASP A 27 12.62 13.79 12.01
C ASP A 27 11.40 13.02 11.54
N PHE A 28 11.60 11.96 10.79
CA PHE A 28 10.52 11.08 10.37
C PHE A 28 9.98 10.27 11.54
N ILE A 29 8.66 10.20 11.62
CA ILE A 29 7.97 9.38 12.61
C ILE A 29 8.01 7.92 12.12
N ASN A 30 8.61 7.05 12.92
CA ASN A 30 8.71 5.63 12.61
C ASN A 30 7.43 4.83 12.93
N VAL A 31 6.58 5.34 13.84
CA VAL A 31 5.29 4.73 14.18
C VAL A 31 4.23 5.81 14.29
N THR A 32 3.13 5.66 13.53
CA THR A 32 1.97 6.55 13.59
C THR A 32 0.70 5.75 13.84
N GLY A 33 0.05 5.99 14.96
CA GLY A 33 -1.25 5.40 15.29
C GLY A 33 -2.41 6.34 14.94
N ILE A 34 -3.38 5.85 14.16
CA ILE A 34 -4.59 6.60 13.77
C ILE A 34 -5.76 6.08 14.60
N TYR A 35 -6.33 6.96 15.41
CA TYR A 35 -7.39 6.65 16.36
C TYR A 35 -8.66 7.44 16.07
N GLY A 36 -9.78 6.92 16.50
CA GLY A 36 -11.07 7.59 16.37
C GLY A 36 -12.23 6.62 16.53
N GLN A 37 -13.43 7.19 16.62
CA GLN A 37 -14.67 6.39 16.70
C GLN A 37 -14.90 5.58 15.41
N ASN A 38 -15.82 4.61 15.49
CA ASN A 38 -16.30 3.92 14.30
C ASN A 38 -16.94 4.93 13.34
N GLY A 39 -16.59 4.82 12.05
CA GLY A 39 -17.07 5.76 11.06
C GLY A 39 -16.31 7.10 10.99
N SER A 40 -15.24 7.32 11.77
CA SER A 40 -14.48 8.58 11.73
C SER A 40 -13.51 8.72 10.54
N GLY A 41 -13.35 7.70 9.69
CA GLY A 41 -12.50 7.78 8.51
C GLY A 41 -11.13 7.10 8.64
N LYS A 42 -10.86 6.34 9.70
CA LYS A 42 -9.58 5.63 9.87
C LYS A 42 -9.25 4.71 8.68
N THR A 43 -10.18 3.84 8.32
CA THR A 43 -10.04 2.93 7.16
C THR A 43 -9.95 3.70 5.84
N ALA A 44 -10.53 4.90 5.74
CA ALA A 44 -10.41 5.72 4.54
C ALA A 44 -8.96 6.07 4.22
N VAL A 45 -8.10 6.26 5.24
CA VAL A 45 -6.66 6.50 5.04
C VAL A 45 -6.00 5.28 4.41
N VAL A 46 -6.31 4.07 4.89
CA VAL A 46 -5.76 2.82 4.34
C VAL A 46 -6.20 2.62 2.89
N ASP A 47 -7.49 2.81 2.62
CA ASP A 47 -8.06 2.71 1.26
C ASP A 47 -7.41 3.70 0.28
N VAL A 48 -7.12 4.92 0.73
CA VAL A 48 -6.42 5.92 -0.07
C VAL A 48 -5.03 5.43 -0.49
N PHE A 49 -4.28 4.81 0.42
CA PHE A 49 -2.98 4.24 0.07
C PHE A 49 -3.10 3.05 -0.89
N GLU A 50 -4.14 2.23 -0.80
CA GLU A 50 -4.39 1.16 -1.77
C GLU A 50 -4.69 1.72 -3.18
N VAL A 51 -5.50 2.77 -3.25
CA VAL A 51 -5.78 3.46 -4.53
C VAL A 51 -4.52 4.09 -5.10
N LEU A 52 -3.76 4.83 -4.28
CA LEU A 52 -2.49 5.42 -4.72
C LEU A 52 -1.50 4.35 -5.22
N ALA A 53 -1.37 3.24 -4.49
CA ALA A 53 -0.49 2.14 -4.90
C ALA A 53 -0.92 1.52 -6.23
N ALA A 54 -2.22 1.35 -6.46
CA ALA A 54 -2.74 0.83 -7.72
C ALA A 54 -2.45 1.79 -8.89
N LEU A 55 -2.73 3.08 -8.71
CA LEU A 55 -2.49 4.12 -9.73
C LEU A 55 -1.00 4.25 -10.06
N MET A 56 -0.13 4.35 -9.04
CA MET A 56 1.32 4.50 -9.23
C MET A 56 2.00 3.27 -9.83
N ARG A 57 1.36 2.09 -9.77
CA ARG A 57 1.78 0.88 -10.51
C ARG A 57 1.25 0.82 -11.95
N GLY A 58 0.53 1.86 -12.39
CA GLY A 58 -0.12 1.90 -13.70
C GLY A 58 -1.33 0.97 -13.82
N GLY A 59 -1.85 0.47 -12.69
CA GLY A 59 -3.05 -0.35 -12.62
C GLY A 59 -4.35 0.48 -12.55
N SER A 60 -5.49 -0.20 -12.64
CA SER A 60 -6.80 0.38 -12.41
C SER A 60 -7.14 0.44 -10.92
N ILE A 61 -8.03 1.36 -10.55
CA ILE A 61 -8.57 1.40 -9.19
C ILE A 61 -9.28 0.09 -8.90
N PRO A 62 -8.96 -0.60 -7.78
CA PRO A 62 -9.54 -1.89 -7.46
C PRO A 62 -11.08 -1.84 -7.41
N PRO A 63 -11.82 -2.79 -8.02
CA PRO A 63 -13.28 -2.75 -8.08
C PRO A 63 -13.97 -2.66 -6.72
N HIS A 64 -13.42 -3.31 -5.69
CA HIS A 64 -13.95 -3.25 -4.32
C HIS A 64 -13.76 -1.88 -3.65
N LYS A 65 -12.91 -1.01 -4.21
CA LYS A 65 -12.69 0.36 -3.73
C LYS A 65 -13.59 1.40 -4.44
N LYS A 66 -14.41 0.99 -5.40
CA LYS A 66 -15.35 1.90 -6.08
C LYS A 66 -16.33 2.56 -5.10
N GLY A 67 -16.72 1.89 -4.01
CA GLY A 67 -17.54 2.44 -2.94
C GLY A 67 -16.87 3.51 -2.05
N ILE A 68 -15.58 3.74 -2.18
CA ILE A 68 -14.82 4.72 -1.38
C ILE A 68 -15.38 6.14 -1.51
N PHE A 69 -15.94 6.47 -2.66
CA PHE A 69 -16.29 7.85 -3.01
C PHE A 69 -17.76 8.19 -2.80
N ASN A 70 -18.59 7.23 -2.35
CA ASN A 70 -20.04 7.38 -2.36
C ASN A 70 -20.68 7.77 -1.03
N ALA A 71 -19.90 8.05 0.00
CA ALA A 71 -20.51 7.94 1.33
C ALA A 71 -21.28 9.15 1.81
N ILE A 72 -21.00 10.39 1.42
CA ILE A 72 -21.66 11.54 2.10
C ILE A 72 -22.20 12.61 1.16
N ASP A 73 -21.50 13.00 0.10
CA ASP A 73 -22.00 13.99 -0.86
C ASP A 73 -21.56 13.67 -2.28
N GLN A 74 -22.53 13.38 -3.16
CA GLN A 74 -22.30 13.12 -4.59
C GLN A 74 -21.80 14.34 -5.39
N VAL A 75 -21.44 15.44 -4.72
CA VAL A 75 -21.21 16.77 -5.35
C VAL A 75 -19.80 17.32 -5.04
N GLY A 76 -18.88 16.52 -4.55
CA GLY A 76 -17.52 17.00 -4.22
C GLY A 76 -16.44 16.41 -5.13
N GLU A 77 -15.42 17.22 -5.41
CA GLU A 77 -14.19 16.74 -6.02
C GLU A 77 -13.37 16.00 -4.98
N ASN A 78 -12.99 14.74 -5.27
CA ASN A 78 -12.22 13.90 -4.36
C ASN A 78 -10.74 14.10 -4.64
N ASN A 79 -10.01 14.70 -3.70
CA ASN A 79 -8.60 15.00 -3.88
C ASN A 79 -7.73 14.21 -2.91
N ILE A 80 -6.60 13.72 -3.41
CA ILE A 80 -5.54 13.12 -2.60
C ILE A 80 -4.24 13.82 -2.96
N THR A 81 -3.50 14.26 -1.93
CA THR A 81 -2.15 14.78 -2.11
C THR A 81 -1.18 13.96 -1.26
N LEU A 82 -0.23 13.32 -1.91
CA LEU A 82 0.87 12.57 -1.29
C LEU A 82 2.12 13.42 -1.36
N GLU A 83 2.82 13.58 -0.25
CA GLU A 83 4.15 14.19 -0.21
C GLU A 83 5.18 13.17 0.29
N LEU A 84 6.23 13.00 -0.48
CA LEU A 84 7.38 12.15 -0.19
C LEU A 84 8.62 13.01 -0.03
N GLU A 85 9.60 12.53 0.72
CA GLU A 85 10.92 13.17 0.81
C GLU A 85 12.02 12.18 0.44
N VAL A 86 12.93 12.62 -0.40
CA VAL A 86 14.24 12.03 -0.57
C VAL A 86 15.20 12.80 0.32
N PRO A 87 15.59 12.23 1.50
CA PRO A 87 16.35 12.95 2.50
C PRO A 87 17.63 13.60 1.93
N GLY A 88 17.80 14.88 2.27
CA GLY A 88 18.95 15.66 1.81
C GLY A 88 18.90 16.12 0.35
N ARG A 89 17.83 15.81 -0.41
CA ARG A 89 17.74 16.14 -1.83
C ARG A 89 16.52 17.00 -2.17
N TYR A 90 15.31 16.45 -2.08
CA TYR A 90 14.07 17.14 -2.45
C TYR A 90 12.82 16.48 -1.86
N ASN A 91 11.75 17.26 -1.81
CA ASN A 91 10.39 16.74 -1.62
C ASN A 91 9.73 16.51 -2.98
N ILE A 92 8.99 15.41 -3.11
CA ILE A 92 8.12 15.11 -4.25
C ILE A 92 6.69 15.22 -3.78
N TRP A 93 5.82 15.78 -4.60
CA TRP A 93 4.39 15.74 -4.37
C TRP A 93 3.67 15.14 -5.58
N TYR A 94 2.69 14.33 -5.29
CA TYR A 94 1.77 13.75 -6.26
C TYR A 94 0.34 14.08 -5.82
N LYS A 95 -0.42 14.70 -6.73
CA LYS A 95 -1.82 15.03 -6.51
C LYS A 95 -2.67 14.28 -7.51
N VAL A 96 -3.73 13.68 -7.03
CA VAL A 96 -4.73 13.03 -7.86
C VAL A 96 -6.12 13.49 -7.49
N LYS A 97 -6.93 13.76 -8.52
CA LYS A 97 -8.33 14.12 -8.40
C LYS A 97 -9.16 13.05 -9.08
N LEU A 98 -10.15 12.58 -8.37
CA LEU A 98 -11.00 11.47 -8.77
C LEU A 98 -12.45 11.94 -8.83
N ALA A 99 -13.24 11.35 -9.74
CA ALA A 99 -14.67 11.59 -9.84
C ALA A 99 -15.42 10.31 -10.21
N ALA A 100 -16.72 10.27 -9.95
CA ALA A 100 -17.61 9.24 -10.49
C ALA A 100 -17.81 9.46 -12.00
N SER A 101 -17.80 8.39 -12.79
CA SER A 101 -17.97 8.47 -14.25
C SER A 101 -19.35 8.95 -14.66
N GLU A 102 -20.39 8.60 -13.90
CA GLU A 102 -21.77 9.03 -14.10
C GLU A 102 -22.49 9.30 -12.78
N PRO A 103 -23.40 10.30 -12.73
CA PRO A 103 -24.18 10.63 -11.53
C PRO A 103 -25.21 9.56 -11.12
N THR A 104 -25.60 8.68 -12.05
CA THR A 104 -26.70 7.71 -11.86
C THR A 104 -26.39 6.42 -12.62
N GLY A 105 -25.75 5.43 -11.99
CA GLY A 105 -25.53 4.14 -12.65
C GLY A 105 -24.38 3.33 -12.06
N SER A 106 -23.64 2.62 -12.85
CA SER A 106 -22.43 1.92 -12.44
C SER A 106 -21.37 2.97 -12.06
N GLN A 107 -21.04 3.03 -10.79
CA GLN A 107 -20.16 4.05 -10.23
C GLN A 107 -18.70 3.67 -10.49
N ASP A 108 -18.27 3.78 -11.72
CA ASP A 108 -16.85 3.71 -12.03
C ASP A 108 -16.18 5.02 -11.62
N ILE A 109 -15.01 4.89 -10.99
CA ILE A 109 -14.21 6.04 -10.57
C ILE A 109 -13.17 6.28 -11.64
N ILE A 110 -13.12 7.51 -12.10
CA ILE A 110 -12.15 7.95 -13.11
C ILE A 110 -11.16 8.94 -12.50
N VAL A 111 -9.95 8.90 -13.03
CA VAL A 111 -8.92 9.88 -12.73
C VAL A 111 -9.13 11.10 -13.61
N ILE A 112 -9.58 12.21 -13.04
CA ILE A 112 -9.86 13.44 -13.80
C ILE A 112 -8.68 14.41 -13.81
N LYS A 113 -7.76 14.30 -12.84
CA LYS A 113 -6.57 15.14 -12.82
C LYS A 113 -5.45 14.47 -12.05
N GLU A 114 -4.24 14.60 -12.57
CA GLU A 114 -3.02 14.21 -11.89
C GLU A 114 -1.95 15.27 -12.06
N GLU A 115 -1.20 15.49 -11.01
CA GLU A 115 -0.07 16.43 -11.01
C GLU A 115 1.10 15.81 -10.24
N ILE A 116 2.30 15.89 -10.78
CA ILE A 116 3.54 15.52 -10.10
C ILE A 116 4.56 16.63 -10.20
N GLY A 117 5.29 16.86 -9.12
CA GLY A 117 6.35 17.85 -9.07
C GLY A 117 7.25 17.62 -7.87
N TYR A 118 8.26 18.49 -7.75
CA TYR A 118 9.24 18.41 -6.68
C TYR A 118 9.69 19.79 -6.20
N ARG A 119 10.29 19.84 -5.03
CA ARG A 119 10.95 20.99 -4.46
C ARG A 119 12.29 20.57 -3.87
N PRO A 120 13.43 21.09 -4.38
CA PRO A 120 14.72 20.91 -3.72
C PRO A 120 14.68 21.37 -2.26
N LEU A 121 15.42 20.70 -1.38
CA LEU A 121 15.49 21.06 0.06
C LEU A 121 16.40 22.28 0.33
N GLU A 122 17.02 22.83 -0.70
CA GLU A 122 17.81 24.05 -0.59
C GLU A 122 16.96 25.23 -0.12
N SER A 123 17.55 26.11 0.69
CA SER A 123 16.87 27.29 1.20
C SER A 123 16.39 28.19 0.06
N GLY A 124 15.11 28.56 0.07
CA GLY A 124 14.50 29.42 -0.96
C GLY A 124 14.09 28.71 -2.25
N ALA A 125 14.28 27.39 -2.35
CA ALA A 125 13.85 26.64 -3.54
C ALA A 125 12.32 26.66 -3.68
N ARG A 126 11.86 26.86 -4.93
CA ARG A 126 10.43 26.86 -5.27
C ARG A 126 9.98 25.49 -5.75
N TYR A 127 8.69 25.25 -5.60
CA TYR A 127 8.02 24.10 -6.21
C TYR A 127 8.14 24.14 -7.73
N ARG A 128 8.47 22.98 -8.33
CA ARG A 128 8.61 22.78 -9.78
C ARG A 128 7.64 21.71 -10.24
N TYR A 129 6.70 22.09 -11.09
CA TYR A 129 5.81 21.13 -11.74
C TYR A 129 6.59 20.37 -12.81
N LEU A 130 6.47 19.05 -12.81
CA LEU A 130 7.07 18.18 -13.81
C LEU A 130 6.06 17.79 -14.87
N MET A 131 4.87 17.33 -14.45
CA MET A 131 3.83 16.86 -15.33
C MET A 131 2.45 17.09 -14.73
N ARG A 132 1.47 17.34 -15.60
CA ARG A 132 0.07 17.48 -15.26
C ARG A 132 -0.78 16.81 -16.31
N TYR A 133 -1.74 16.02 -15.88
CA TYR A 133 -2.85 15.49 -16.66
C TYR A 133 -4.16 16.10 -16.16
N GLU A 134 -5.07 16.43 -17.08
CA GLU A 134 -6.41 16.92 -16.75
C GLU A 134 -7.38 16.44 -17.83
N TYR A 135 -8.44 15.76 -17.40
CA TYR A 135 -9.51 15.27 -18.25
C TYR A 135 -10.64 16.32 -18.32
N GLU A 136 -10.94 16.82 -19.49
CA GLU A 136 -12.01 17.82 -19.73
C GLU A 136 -13.17 17.20 -20.55
N GLY A 137 -13.71 16.04 -20.13
CA GLY A 137 -14.81 15.36 -20.82
C GLY A 137 -14.43 14.89 -22.24
N SER A 138 -15.29 15.11 -23.24
CA SER A 138 -15.06 14.66 -24.63
C SER A 138 -13.94 15.40 -25.38
N ASN A 139 -13.32 16.40 -24.78
CA ASN A 139 -12.23 17.16 -25.39
C ASN A 139 -10.87 16.63 -24.94
N PHE A 140 -10.24 15.83 -25.79
CA PHE A 140 -8.94 15.19 -25.58
C PHE A 140 -7.72 16.13 -25.68
N ASP A 141 -7.91 17.45 -25.65
CA ASP A 141 -6.81 18.44 -25.66
C ASP A 141 -6.14 18.66 -24.29
N SER A 142 -6.38 17.78 -23.34
CA SER A 142 -6.24 18.04 -21.91
C SER A 142 -4.87 17.80 -21.28
N VAL A 143 -3.84 17.50 -22.05
CA VAL A 143 -2.47 17.55 -21.51
C VAL A 143 -1.94 18.97 -21.68
N LYS A 144 -2.28 19.86 -20.76
CA LYS A 144 -1.75 21.23 -20.76
C LYS A 144 -0.37 21.26 -20.14
N PRO A 145 0.68 21.55 -20.92
CA PRO A 145 2.01 21.80 -20.35
C PRO A 145 1.99 23.14 -19.60
N GLN A 146 2.10 23.11 -18.28
CA GLN A 146 2.32 24.33 -17.51
C GLN A 146 3.80 24.46 -17.17
N HIS A 147 4.44 25.46 -17.81
CA HIS A 147 5.64 26.19 -17.36
C HIS A 147 7.01 25.51 -17.27
N THR A 148 7.27 24.35 -17.88
CA THR A 148 8.67 23.91 -18.02
C THR A 148 8.96 23.45 -19.43
N GLY A 149 10.17 23.66 -19.90
CA GLY A 149 10.67 23.23 -21.21
C GLY A 149 10.44 21.73 -21.49
N THR A 150 10.38 20.94 -20.43
CA THR A 150 10.18 19.50 -20.42
C THR A 150 8.88 19.06 -21.10
N LEU A 151 7.75 19.75 -20.90
CA LEU A 151 6.47 19.34 -21.48
C LEU A 151 6.25 19.78 -22.94
N LYS A 152 6.91 20.85 -23.37
CA LYS A 152 6.99 21.17 -24.80
C LYS A 152 7.70 20.06 -25.59
N SER A 153 8.69 19.43 -24.98
CA SER A 153 9.40 18.30 -25.57
C SER A 153 8.57 17.03 -25.61
N GLN A 154 7.64 16.81 -24.66
CA GLN A 154 6.75 15.61 -24.64
C GLN A 154 5.75 15.61 -25.81
N ARG A 155 5.13 16.76 -26.15
CA ARG A 155 4.33 16.87 -27.37
C ARG A 155 5.13 16.53 -28.64
N SER A 156 6.43 16.78 -28.62
CA SER A 156 7.33 16.40 -29.71
C SER A 156 7.74 14.92 -29.67
N ILE A 157 7.57 14.25 -28.51
CA ILE A 157 7.91 12.83 -28.33
C ILE A 157 6.75 11.92 -28.75
N MET A 158 5.54 12.19 -28.25
CA MET A 158 4.40 11.31 -28.46
C MET A 158 3.50 11.67 -29.64
N GLY A 159 3.56 12.90 -30.17
CA GLY A 159 2.56 13.37 -31.14
C GLY A 159 1.15 13.54 -30.55
N LYS A 160 0.32 14.40 -31.17
CA LYS A 160 -1.04 14.68 -30.66
C LYS A 160 -1.95 13.45 -30.69
N ASP A 161 -1.89 12.67 -31.75
CA ASP A 161 -2.76 11.52 -31.97
C ASP A 161 -2.47 10.40 -30.95
N ALA A 162 -1.19 10.12 -30.69
CA ALA A 162 -0.79 9.12 -29.69
C ALA A 162 -1.25 9.51 -28.27
N ILE A 163 -1.14 10.79 -27.91
CA ILE A 163 -1.62 11.29 -26.61
C ILE A 163 -3.15 11.13 -26.52
N SER A 164 -3.89 11.45 -27.59
CA SER A 164 -5.35 11.34 -27.60
C SER A 164 -5.82 9.89 -27.43
N VAL A 165 -5.18 8.96 -28.15
CA VAL A 165 -5.48 7.53 -28.05
C VAL A 165 -5.17 7.03 -26.65
N LEU A 166 -3.99 7.36 -26.10
CA LEU A 166 -3.57 6.97 -24.76
C LEU A 166 -4.56 7.48 -23.70
N THR A 167 -4.92 8.78 -23.77
CA THR A 167 -5.87 9.39 -22.84
C THR A 167 -7.20 8.63 -22.83
N LYS A 168 -7.75 8.31 -24.01
CA LYS A 168 -8.99 7.55 -24.13
C LYS A 168 -8.88 6.17 -23.48
N THR A 169 -7.85 5.41 -23.84
CA THR A 169 -7.62 4.06 -23.28
C THR A 169 -7.51 4.08 -21.76
N ILE A 170 -6.75 5.03 -21.22
CA ILE A 170 -6.53 5.17 -19.78
C ILE A 170 -7.82 5.53 -19.05
N THR A 171 -8.62 6.44 -19.62
CA THR A 171 -9.90 6.83 -19.04
C THR A 171 -10.89 5.67 -19.04
N ASP A 172 -10.97 4.93 -20.15
CA ASP A 172 -11.86 3.76 -20.27
C ASP A 172 -11.46 2.65 -19.28
N ASP A 173 -10.18 2.50 -18.97
CA ASP A 173 -9.65 1.51 -18.03
C ASP A 173 -9.57 2.01 -16.57
N ASN A 174 -9.94 3.24 -16.27
CA ASN A 174 -9.84 3.86 -14.94
C ASN A 174 -8.42 3.80 -14.33
N ARG A 175 -7.39 4.07 -15.15
CA ARG A 175 -5.97 4.02 -14.78
C ARG A 175 -5.37 5.41 -14.64
N SER A 176 -4.19 5.47 -14.02
CA SER A 176 -3.35 6.67 -14.02
C SER A 176 -2.80 6.97 -15.42
N PHE A 177 -2.85 8.23 -15.84
CA PHE A 177 -2.15 8.69 -17.03
C PHE A 177 -0.66 8.83 -16.75
N LEU A 178 -0.30 9.46 -15.63
CA LEU A 178 1.11 9.74 -15.29
C LEU A 178 1.93 8.47 -15.09
N PHE A 179 1.34 7.42 -14.53
CA PHE A 179 2.04 6.14 -14.28
C PHE A 179 1.69 5.04 -15.28
N SER A 180 1.09 5.40 -16.44
CA SER A 180 0.85 4.41 -17.49
C SER A 180 2.16 3.87 -18.06
N LYS A 181 2.16 2.56 -18.35
CA LYS A 181 3.32 1.89 -18.95
C LYS A 181 3.70 2.49 -20.28
N GLU A 182 2.69 2.92 -21.05
CA GLU A 182 2.84 3.55 -22.34
C GLU A 182 3.61 4.88 -22.21
N LEU A 183 3.18 5.76 -21.29
CA LEU A 183 3.87 7.02 -21.05
C LEU A 183 5.30 6.79 -20.54
N HIS A 184 5.47 5.87 -19.60
CA HIS A 184 6.79 5.51 -19.07
C HIS A 184 7.73 5.02 -20.17
N SER A 185 7.27 4.18 -21.09
CA SER A 185 8.04 3.70 -22.24
C SER A 185 8.48 4.85 -23.16
N PHE A 186 7.62 5.83 -23.40
CA PHE A 186 7.97 7.02 -24.19
C PHE A 186 9.00 7.90 -23.50
N ILE A 187 8.90 8.08 -22.19
CA ILE A 187 9.83 8.90 -21.42
C ILE A 187 11.21 8.26 -21.37
N THR A 188 11.28 6.94 -21.11
CA THR A 188 12.56 6.20 -21.02
C THR A 188 13.24 6.00 -22.36
N ALA A 189 12.49 5.88 -23.45
CA ALA A 189 13.04 5.80 -24.81
C ALA A 189 13.61 7.15 -25.29
N SER A 190 13.35 8.25 -24.58
CA SER A 190 13.84 9.56 -24.96
C SER A 190 15.24 9.80 -24.37
N GLU A 191 16.24 10.00 -25.24
CA GLU A 191 17.62 10.35 -24.84
C GLU A 191 17.77 11.82 -24.41
N LYS A 192 16.67 12.54 -24.21
CA LYS A 192 16.72 13.98 -23.91
C LYS A 192 17.13 14.22 -22.45
N GLN A 193 18.23 14.95 -22.26
CA GLN A 193 18.73 15.34 -20.94
C GLN A 193 17.69 16.12 -20.12
N GLU A 194 16.75 16.81 -20.77
CA GLU A 194 15.63 17.53 -20.13
C GLU A 194 14.66 16.63 -19.35
N LEU A 195 14.64 15.32 -19.65
CA LEU A 195 13.78 14.33 -18.98
C LEU A 195 14.45 13.62 -17.80
N SER A 196 15.74 13.87 -17.57
CA SER A 196 16.52 13.18 -16.52
C SER A 196 15.88 13.31 -15.13
N THR A 197 15.45 14.52 -14.74
CA THR A 197 14.77 14.75 -13.46
C THR A 197 13.44 14.01 -13.39
N LEU A 198 12.68 13.95 -14.47
CA LEU A 198 11.42 13.25 -14.52
C LEU A 198 11.63 11.74 -14.37
N ILE A 199 12.60 11.16 -15.09
CA ILE A 199 12.98 9.74 -14.99
C ILE A 199 13.41 9.43 -13.56
N GLU A 200 14.22 10.28 -12.94
CA GLU A 200 14.64 10.13 -11.56
C GLU A 200 13.45 10.12 -10.59
N ILE A 201 12.52 11.06 -10.72
CA ILE A 201 11.32 11.15 -9.88
C ILE A 201 10.43 9.92 -10.07
N TYR A 202 10.26 9.42 -11.30
CA TYR A 202 9.54 8.16 -11.54
C TYR A 202 10.21 6.98 -10.83
N GLY A 203 11.54 6.87 -10.89
CA GLY A 203 12.28 5.83 -10.16
C GLY A 203 12.06 5.91 -8.64
N VAL A 204 11.97 7.10 -8.07
CA VAL A 204 11.64 7.29 -6.65
C VAL A 204 10.20 6.88 -6.33
N MET A 205 9.24 7.22 -7.19
CA MET A 205 7.83 6.82 -6.99
C MET A 205 7.67 5.30 -7.11
N GLU A 206 8.41 4.68 -8.02
CA GLU A 206 8.46 3.21 -8.15
C GLU A 206 9.09 2.56 -6.91
N GLU A 207 10.23 3.09 -6.41
CA GLU A 207 10.86 2.65 -5.15
C GLU A 207 9.86 2.75 -3.98
N PHE A 208 9.13 3.85 -3.87
CA PHE A 208 8.09 4.01 -2.85
C PHE A 208 7.04 2.91 -2.96
N CYS A 209 6.48 2.69 -4.15
CA CYS A 209 5.46 1.64 -4.38
C CYS A 209 5.96 0.23 -4.09
N GLN A 210 7.21 -0.07 -4.44
CA GLN A 210 7.83 -1.37 -4.17
C GLN A 210 8.03 -1.61 -2.68
N ASN A 211 8.23 -0.55 -1.90
CA ASN A 211 8.46 -0.62 -0.46
C ASN A 211 7.21 -0.39 0.39
N LEU A 212 6.07 -0.07 -0.24
CA LEU A 212 4.79 0.10 0.43
C LEU A 212 4.14 -1.27 0.69
N ARG A 213 3.81 -1.53 1.95
CA ARG A 213 3.12 -2.74 2.44
C ARG A 213 1.78 -2.32 3.02
N ILE A 214 0.70 -2.84 2.47
CA ILE A 214 -0.65 -2.54 2.96
C ILE A 214 -1.30 -3.83 3.40
N PHE A 215 -1.75 -3.86 4.65
CA PHE A 215 -2.53 -4.95 5.21
C PHE A 215 -3.92 -4.42 5.59
N ASN A 216 -4.91 -4.89 4.85
CA ASN A 216 -6.31 -4.56 5.07
C ASN A 216 -7.07 -5.82 5.50
N GLN A 217 -7.97 -5.70 6.46
CA GLN A 217 -8.76 -6.82 6.97
C GLN A 217 -9.73 -7.40 5.92
N GLU A 218 -10.11 -6.62 4.92
CA GLU A 218 -10.94 -7.11 3.80
C GLU A 218 -10.31 -8.32 3.08
N LEU A 219 -8.97 -8.42 3.05
CA LEU A 219 -8.26 -9.58 2.47
C LEU A 219 -8.63 -10.91 3.18
N SER A 220 -8.81 -10.88 4.49
CA SER A 220 -9.22 -12.08 5.25
C SER A 220 -10.72 -12.37 5.15
N SER A 221 -11.56 -11.33 4.99
CA SER A 221 -13.01 -11.49 4.86
C SER A 221 -13.44 -11.99 3.47
N MET A 222 -12.74 -11.60 2.41
CA MET A 222 -12.99 -12.08 1.04
C MET A 222 -12.82 -13.60 0.89
N THR A 223 -12.04 -14.22 1.75
CA THR A 223 -11.76 -15.67 1.72
C THR A 223 -12.69 -16.49 2.63
N GLY A 224 -13.71 -15.86 3.21
CA GLY A 224 -14.65 -16.54 4.12
C GLY A 224 -14.01 -17.06 5.40
N GLY A 225 -12.81 -16.57 5.77
CA GLY A 225 -12.05 -17.04 6.94
C GLY A 225 -11.36 -18.40 6.75
N GLU A 226 -11.44 -18.99 5.56
CA GLU A 226 -10.78 -20.27 5.22
C GLU A 226 -9.33 -20.12 4.79
N VAL A 227 -8.85 -18.89 4.65
CA VAL A 227 -7.48 -18.59 4.25
C VAL A 227 -6.89 -17.56 5.21
N THR A 228 -5.67 -17.83 5.67
CA THR A 228 -4.84 -16.85 6.38
C THR A 228 -3.86 -16.27 5.37
N PRO A 229 -4.01 -15.01 4.97
CA PRO A 229 -3.02 -14.36 4.11
C PRO A 229 -1.74 -14.14 4.91
N VAL A 230 -0.59 -14.61 4.43
CA VAL A 230 0.69 -14.43 5.10
C VAL A 230 1.60 -13.58 4.26
N THR A 231 2.11 -12.53 4.86
CA THR A 231 3.05 -11.61 4.21
C THR A 231 4.44 -12.21 4.17
N ILE A 232 5.07 -12.19 3.00
CA ILE A 232 6.37 -12.79 2.79
C ILE A 232 7.33 -11.90 2.01
N ASN A 233 8.60 -12.09 2.30
CA ASN A 233 9.70 -11.59 1.51
C ASN A 233 10.75 -12.71 1.42
N TYR A 234 10.54 -13.61 0.47
CA TYR A 234 11.41 -14.76 0.23
C TYR A 234 12.47 -14.43 -0.80
N HIS A 235 13.72 -14.69 -0.48
CA HIS A 235 14.83 -14.56 -1.41
C HIS A 235 15.79 -15.73 -1.23
N ASN A 236 15.90 -16.56 -2.25
CA ASN A 236 16.86 -17.66 -2.30
C ASN A 236 17.98 -17.31 -3.28
N ARG A 237 19.20 -17.19 -2.76
CA ARG A 237 20.38 -16.83 -3.56
C ARG A 237 20.83 -17.94 -4.50
N GLU A 238 20.59 -19.19 -4.16
CA GLU A 238 21.02 -20.35 -4.96
C GLU A 238 20.12 -20.59 -6.16
N SER A 239 18.80 -20.48 -5.99
CA SER A 239 17.81 -20.68 -7.05
C SER A 239 17.46 -19.40 -7.82
N HIS A 240 18.01 -18.25 -7.42
CA HIS A 240 17.63 -16.91 -7.90
C HIS A 240 16.12 -16.62 -7.80
N LEU A 241 15.38 -17.39 -7.00
CA LEU A 241 13.97 -17.19 -6.77
C LEU A 241 13.79 -16.10 -5.73
N SER A 242 13.09 -15.05 -6.12
CA SER A 242 12.69 -13.97 -5.21
C SER A 242 11.19 -13.78 -5.29
N PHE A 243 10.52 -13.85 -4.16
CA PHE A 243 9.08 -13.63 -4.06
C PHE A 243 8.79 -12.66 -2.93
N GLN A 244 8.03 -11.62 -3.26
CA GLN A 244 7.58 -10.63 -2.30
C GLN A 244 6.08 -10.40 -2.49
N GLY A 245 5.33 -10.50 -1.40
CA GLY A 245 3.89 -10.34 -1.47
C GLY A 245 3.14 -11.02 -0.36
N ILE A 246 1.99 -11.54 -0.70
CA ILE A 246 1.10 -12.27 0.22
C ILE A 246 0.87 -13.65 -0.37
N ILE A 247 1.09 -14.69 0.41
CA ILE A 247 0.71 -16.05 0.07
C ILE A 247 -0.50 -16.49 0.90
N PRO A 248 -1.44 -17.23 0.30
CA PRO A 248 -2.55 -17.82 1.03
C PRO A 248 -2.11 -19.06 1.79
N MET A 249 -2.32 -19.10 3.10
CA MET A 249 -2.30 -20.35 3.88
C MET A 249 -3.73 -20.81 4.07
N SER A 250 -4.17 -21.80 3.30
CA SER A 250 -5.53 -22.31 3.42
C SER A 250 -5.73 -23.09 4.72
N LEU A 251 -6.89 -22.86 5.31
CA LEU A 251 -7.33 -23.50 6.55
C LEU A 251 -8.35 -24.63 6.27
N GLN A 252 -8.56 -24.99 5.01
CA GLN A 252 -9.53 -26.02 4.63
C GLN A 252 -9.14 -27.39 5.17
N ASN A 253 -10.16 -28.19 5.53
CA ASN A 253 -9.96 -29.57 5.92
C ASN A 253 -9.48 -30.40 4.72
N GLY A 254 -8.40 -31.13 4.90
CA GLY A 254 -7.87 -32.03 3.87
C GLY A 254 -6.74 -31.45 3.02
N GLY A 255 -6.26 -30.26 3.37
CA GLY A 255 -5.06 -29.67 2.73
C GLY A 255 -5.40 -28.72 1.59
N PHE A 256 -4.38 -28.02 1.17
CA PHE A 256 -4.39 -27.02 0.10
C PHE A 256 -3.35 -27.39 -0.94
N SER A 257 -3.74 -27.39 -2.22
CA SER A 257 -2.82 -27.74 -3.31
C SER A 257 -2.09 -26.49 -3.78
N ILE A 258 -0.76 -26.49 -3.67
CA ILE A 258 0.12 -25.44 -4.14
C ILE A 258 0.95 -25.93 -5.33
N PRO A 259 1.25 -25.09 -6.34
CA PRO A 259 2.20 -25.43 -7.38
C PRO A 259 3.54 -25.90 -6.78
N GLU A 260 4.10 -27.01 -7.30
CA GLU A 260 5.35 -27.57 -6.76
C GLU A 260 6.50 -26.56 -6.79
N GLU A 261 6.51 -25.66 -7.77
CA GLU A 261 7.48 -24.58 -7.90
C GLU A 261 7.44 -23.55 -6.75
N LEU A 262 6.27 -23.34 -6.14
CA LEU A 262 6.10 -22.44 -5.01
C LEU A 262 6.38 -23.10 -3.66
N TYR A 263 6.56 -24.43 -3.61
CA TYR A 263 6.84 -25.14 -2.37
C TYR A 263 8.03 -24.55 -1.60
N PRO A 264 9.18 -24.22 -2.23
CA PRO A 264 10.32 -23.61 -1.52
C PRO A 264 9.97 -22.24 -0.91
N VAL A 265 9.05 -21.48 -1.52
CA VAL A 265 8.60 -20.19 -1.00
C VAL A 265 7.81 -20.38 0.29
N TYR A 266 6.89 -21.36 0.33
CA TYR A 266 6.14 -21.69 1.53
C TYR A 266 7.02 -22.23 2.65
N ASP A 267 7.91 -23.16 2.33
CA ASP A 267 8.84 -23.77 3.29
C ASP A 267 9.79 -22.72 3.91
N GLY A 268 10.38 -21.88 3.07
CA GLY A 268 11.21 -20.77 3.51
C GLY A 268 10.42 -19.73 4.34
N THR A 269 9.14 -19.52 4.03
CA THR A 269 8.27 -18.63 4.82
C THR A 269 8.02 -19.22 6.21
N ILE A 270 7.68 -20.50 6.31
CA ILE A 270 7.49 -21.16 7.62
C ILE A 270 8.78 -21.13 8.44
N THR A 271 9.92 -21.40 7.82
CA THR A 271 11.23 -21.33 8.48
C THR A 271 11.48 -19.92 9.03
N TYR A 272 11.25 -18.90 8.22
CA TYR A 272 11.42 -17.50 8.62
C TYR A 272 10.44 -17.10 9.76
N LEU A 273 9.17 -17.48 9.67
CA LEU A 273 8.20 -17.21 10.71
C LEU A 273 8.58 -17.87 12.04
N ASN A 274 9.15 -19.06 12.01
CA ASN A 274 9.59 -19.78 13.20
C ASN A 274 10.79 -19.15 13.92
N GLU A 275 11.55 -18.29 13.26
CA GLU A 275 12.59 -17.49 13.93
C GLU A 275 11.97 -16.38 14.81
N ILE A 276 10.75 -15.92 14.48
CA ILE A 276 10.19 -14.69 15.05
C ILE A 276 8.94 -14.97 15.89
N VAL A 277 8.06 -15.88 15.44
CA VAL A 277 6.80 -16.20 16.14
C VAL A 277 7.01 -16.56 17.61
N PRO A 278 8.01 -17.38 18.00
CA PRO A 278 8.23 -17.72 19.42
C PRO A 278 8.63 -16.53 20.30
N MET A 279 9.19 -15.47 19.70
CA MET A 279 9.54 -14.25 20.43
C MET A 279 8.31 -13.43 20.82
N ILE A 280 7.25 -13.54 20.02
CA ILE A 280 6.00 -12.80 20.22
C ILE A 280 4.96 -13.67 20.94
N ILE A 281 4.88 -14.93 20.56
CA ILE A 281 3.95 -15.91 21.14
C ILE A 281 4.80 -17.10 21.62
N PRO A 282 5.19 -17.13 22.92
CA PRO A 282 6.02 -18.19 23.46
C PRO A 282 5.44 -19.59 23.18
N ASP A 283 6.33 -20.54 22.90
CA ASP A 283 6.02 -21.95 22.63
C ASP A 283 5.19 -22.22 21.34
N LEU A 284 5.00 -21.22 20.47
CA LEU A 284 4.33 -21.40 19.19
C LEU A 284 5.36 -21.57 18.07
N THR A 285 5.22 -22.66 17.32
CA THR A 285 5.92 -22.86 16.04
C THR A 285 4.93 -23.32 14.96
N LEU A 286 5.27 -23.08 13.72
CA LEU A 286 4.49 -23.45 12.55
C LEU A 286 5.16 -24.60 11.81
N GLU A 287 4.37 -25.53 11.29
CA GLU A 287 4.87 -26.63 10.46
C GLU A 287 4.03 -26.73 9.19
N MET A 288 4.65 -27.20 8.12
CA MET A 288 3.95 -27.53 6.89
C MET A 288 4.07 -29.04 6.64
N GLU A 289 2.96 -29.73 6.76
CA GLU A 289 2.87 -31.15 6.41
C GLU A 289 2.57 -31.31 4.93
N THR A 290 3.32 -32.14 4.24
CA THR A 290 3.13 -32.43 2.83
C THR A 290 2.37 -33.74 2.65
N GLY A 291 1.34 -33.72 1.81
CA GLY A 291 0.62 -34.88 1.33
C GLY A 291 1.10 -35.35 -0.05
N GLU A 292 0.18 -35.96 -0.79
CA GLU A 292 0.44 -36.47 -2.12
C GLU A 292 0.67 -35.37 -3.15
N THR A 293 1.45 -35.67 -4.18
CA THR A 293 1.61 -34.80 -5.35
C THR A 293 0.53 -35.14 -6.38
N GLU A 294 -0.24 -34.14 -6.77
CA GLU A 294 -1.28 -34.22 -7.79
C GLU A 294 -0.72 -33.71 -9.11
N ILE A 295 -1.03 -34.39 -10.22
CA ILE A 295 -0.67 -33.94 -11.56
C ILE A 295 -1.98 -33.53 -12.27
N HIS A 296 -2.06 -32.26 -12.67
CA HIS A 296 -3.21 -31.75 -13.39
C HIS A 296 -3.17 -32.13 -14.87
N SER A 297 -4.28 -31.97 -15.57
CA SER A 297 -4.45 -32.36 -16.98
C SER A 297 -3.52 -31.64 -17.96
N ASP A 298 -2.99 -30.48 -17.57
CA ASP A 298 -1.98 -29.68 -18.29
C ASP A 298 -0.54 -30.12 -18.01
N GLY A 299 -0.34 -31.11 -17.12
CA GLY A 299 0.96 -31.63 -16.71
C GLY A 299 1.62 -30.87 -15.55
N GLU A 300 0.98 -29.81 -15.03
CA GLU A 300 1.48 -29.11 -13.87
C GLU A 300 1.38 -29.97 -12.61
N LYS A 301 2.39 -29.88 -11.76
CA LYS A 301 2.47 -30.61 -10.50
C LYS A 301 2.09 -29.72 -9.34
N PHE A 302 1.19 -30.23 -8.51
CA PHE A 302 0.75 -29.59 -7.28
C PHE A 302 1.07 -30.48 -6.08
N LYS A 303 1.53 -29.85 -5.01
CA LYS A 303 1.74 -30.50 -3.71
C LYS A 303 0.61 -30.13 -2.76
N LYS A 304 0.01 -31.14 -2.15
CA LYS A 304 -0.96 -30.96 -1.10
C LYS A 304 -0.24 -30.62 0.20
N VAL A 305 -0.62 -29.53 0.87
CA VAL A 305 0.01 -29.07 2.11
C VAL A 305 -1.03 -28.78 3.19
N ASN A 306 -0.67 -29.03 4.44
CA ASN A 306 -1.46 -28.65 5.62
C ASN A 306 -0.60 -27.78 6.52
N PHE A 307 -1.15 -26.69 7.03
CA PHE A 307 -0.48 -25.82 7.98
C PHE A 307 -0.87 -26.20 9.41
N ILE A 308 0.14 -26.51 10.19
CA ILE A 308 0.03 -27.02 11.57
C ILE A 308 0.61 -25.98 12.53
N SER A 309 -0.11 -25.72 13.58
CA SER A 309 0.35 -25.02 14.77
C SER A 309 0.85 -26.05 15.78
N ASN A 310 2.08 -25.87 16.26
CA ASN A 310 2.65 -26.63 17.36
C ASN A 310 2.83 -25.69 18.55
N ARG A 311 2.08 -25.93 19.61
CA ARG A 311 2.09 -25.08 20.80
C ARG A 311 2.27 -25.93 22.06
N ALA A 312 3.36 -25.68 22.77
CA ALA A 312 3.74 -26.45 23.97
C ALA A 312 3.70 -27.98 23.72
N GLY A 313 4.18 -28.43 22.55
CA GLY A 313 4.22 -29.83 22.14
C GLY A 313 2.89 -30.41 21.65
N LYS A 314 1.82 -29.62 21.56
CA LYS A 314 0.53 -30.04 20.99
C LYS A 314 0.40 -29.56 19.55
N ARG A 315 0.21 -30.50 18.63
CA ARG A 315 0.05 -30.25 17.19
C ARG A 315 -1.41 -30.25 16.79
N PHE A 316 -1.84 -29.20 16.10
CA PHE A 316 -3.19 -29.10 15.57
C PHE A 316 -3.22 -28.17 14.34
N SER A 317 -4.26 -28.28 13.53
CA SER A 317 -4.37 -27.42 12.34
C SER A 317 -4.37 -25.94 12.74
N LEU A 318 -3.64 -25.11 11.98
CA LEU A 318 -3.56 -23.65 12.15
C LEU A 318 -4.94 -22.97 12.20
N LYS A 319 -5.97 -23.57 11.58
CA LYS A 319 -7.35 -23.07 11.62
C LYS A 319 -7.95 -23.03 13.03
N HIS A 320 -7.44 -23.83 13.96
CA HIS A 320 -7.92 -23.89 15.34
C HIS A 320 -7.22 -22.87 16.25
N GLU A 321 -6.23 -22.14 15.73
CA GLU A 321 -5.69 -20.99 16.43
C GLU A 321 -6.72 -19.86 16.51
N SER A 322 -6.58 -19.02 17.53
CA SER A 322 -7.43 -17.83 17.66
C SER A 322 -7.23 -16.90 16.45
N GLU A 323 -8.25 -16.12 16.15
CA GLU A 323 -8.20 -15.12 15.07
C GLU A 323 -7.03 -14.15 15.26
N GLY A 324 -6.78 -13.72 16.50
CA GLY A 324 -5.67 -12.82 16.82
C GLY A 324 -4.29 -13.43 16.55
N ILE A 325 -4.07 -14.72 16.86
CA ILE A 325 -2.82 -15.41 16.55
C ILE A 325 -2.63 -15.50 15.03
N ARG A 326 -3.67 -15.89 14.30
CA ARG A 326 -3.63 -15.95 12.83
C ARG A 326 -3.34 -14.58 12.21
N LYS A 327 -3.93 -13.53 12.76
CA LYS A 327 -3.68 -12.15 12.32
C LYS A 327 -2.23 -11.71 12.55
N ILE A 328 -1.67 -12.01 13.73
CA ILE A 328 -0.25 -11.73 14.00
C ILE A 328 0.63 -12.44 12.97
N ILE A 329 0.39 -13.73 12.73
CA ILE A 329 1.12 -14.51 11.72
C ILE A 329 1.00 -13.87 10.34
N SER A 330 -0.20 -13.41 9.97
CA SER A 330 -0.46 -12.77 8.68
C SER A 330 0.37 -11.51 8.43
N MET A 331 0.50 -10.65 9.42
CA MET A 331 1.18 -9.35 9.26
C MET A 331 2.65 -9.37 9.68
N LEU A 332 3.11 -10.48 10.27
CA LEU A 332 4.44 -10.56 10.89
C LEU A 332 5.56 -10.26 9.90
N GLY A 333 5.46 -10.76 8.67
CA GLY A 333 6.45 -10.48 7.62
C GLY A 333 6.61 -8.97 7.36
N PHE A 334 5.52 -8.21 7.31
CA PHE A 334 5.57 -6.76 7.13
C PHE A 334 6.14 -6.06 8.36
N LEU A 335 5.76 -6.48 9.55
CA LEU A 335 6.29 -5.92 10.79
C LEU A 335 7.80 -6.08 10.87
N VAL A 336 8.32 -7.27 10.57
CA VAL A 336 9.75 -7.53 10.56
C VAL A 336 10.49 -6.70 9.50
N GLU A 337 9.90 -6.53 8.31
CA GLU A 337 10.50 -5.65 7.30
C GLU A 337 10.60 -4.21 7.78
N VAL A 338 9.54 -3.66 8.38
CA VAL A 338 9.54 -2.30 8.95
C VAL A 338 10.57 -2.15 10.05
N TYR A 339 10.69 -3.15 10.92
CA TYR A 339 11.66 -3.11 12.01
C TYR A 339 13.09 -3.04 11.50
N ASN A 340 13.42 -3.80 10.46
CA ASN A 340 14.79 -3.99 9.98
C ASN A 340 15.22 -3.06 8.84
N LYS A 341 14.29 -2.53 8.04
CA LYS A 341 14.60 -1.81 6.80
C LYS A 341 14.06 -0.38 6.83
N GLU A 342 14.92 0.59 6.55
CA GLU A 342 14.61 2.01 6.60
C GLU A 342 13.64 2.48 5.50
N ASN A 343 13.61 1.79 4.37
CA ASN A 343 12.80 2.16 3.21
C ASN A 343 11.40 1.56 3.20
N ILE A 344 11.08 0.66 4.14
CA ILE A 344 9.76 0.03 4.21
C ILE A 344 8.75 0.95 4.89
N ILE A 345 7.57 1.04 4.28
CA ILE A 345 6.42 1.75 4.82
C ILE A 345 5.28 0.74 4.90
N ALA A 346 4.85 0.40 6.11
CA ALA A 346 3.74 -0.52 6.33
C ALA A 346 2.51 0.22 6.84
N ILE A 347 1.36 -0.08 6.25
CA ILE A 347 0.06 0.46 6.62
C ILE A 347 -0.83 -0.71 6.99
N ILE A 348 -1.29 -0.74 8.24
CA ILE A 348 -2.05 -1.86 8.78
C ILE A 348 -3.38 -1.35 9.33
N ASP A 349 -4.49 -1.85 8.74
CA ASP A 349 -5.83 -1.54 9.25
C ASP A 349 -6.18 -2.41 10.45
N GLU A 350 -6.78 -1.78 11.47
CA GLU A 350 -7.23 -2.45 12.70
C GLU A 350 -6.16 -3.36 13.31
N LEU A 351 -4.96 -2.84 13.54
CA LEU A 351 -3.83 -3.62 14.10
C LEU A 351 -4.20 -4.38 15.37
N ASP A 352 -5.11 -3.82 16.17
CA ASP A 352 -5.58 -4.35 17.45
C ASP A 352 -6.66 -5.42 17.35
N ALA A 353 -7.33 -5.59 16.22
CA ALA A 353 -8.44 -6.53 16.11
C ALA A 353 -7.99 -7.97 16.40
N GLY A 354 -8.55 -8.58 17.45
CA GLY A 354 -8.24 -9.94 17.88
C GLY A 354 -6.89 -10.13 18.56
N VAL A 355 -6.05 -9.10 18.65
CA VAL A 355 -4.74 -9.17 19.32
C VAL A 355 -4.89 -8.82 20.80
N PHE A 356 -4.24 -9.60 21.66
CA PHE A 356 -4.26 -9.34 23.09
C PHE A 356 -3.60 -8.00 23.43
N GLU A 357 -4.31 -7.16 24.14
CA GLU A 357 -4.00 -5.76 24.40
C GLU A 357 -2.57 -5.50 24.93
N TYR A 358 -2.15 -6.32 25.89
CA TYR A 358 -0.80 -6.19 26.49
C TYR A 358 0.29 -6.47 25.46
N LEU A 359 0.13 -7.54 24.68
CA LEU A 359 1.09 -7.92 23.63
C LEU A 359 1.21 -6.83 22.56
N LEU A 360 0.07 -6.26 22.17
CA LEU A 360 0.05 -5.16 21.22
C LEU A 360 0.79 -3.92 21.76
N GLY A 361 0.58 -3.58 23.04
CA GLY A 361 1.26 -2.46 23.68
C GLY A 361 2.78 -2.62 23.68
N GLU A 362 3.29 -3.78 24.09
CA GLU A 362 4.74 -4.09 24.08
C GLU A 362 5.32 -4.05 22.66
N LEU A 363 4.60 -4.62 21.68
CA LEU A 363 5.03 -4.59 20.29
C LEU A 363 5.17 -3.17 19.78
N ILE A 364 4.19 -2.30 20.02
CA ILE A 364 4.21 -0.91 19.57
C ILE A 364 5.29 -0.10 20.28
N GLU A 365 5.57 -0.36 21.56
CA GLU A 365 6.66 0.28 22.29
C GLU A 365 8.01 -0.04 21.64
N ILE A 366 8.29 -1.33 21.38
CA ILE A 366 9.51 -1.79 20.70
C ILE A 366 9.65 -1.13 19.31
N PHE A 367 8.57 -1.07 18.55
CA PHE A 367 8.57 -0.43 17.22
C PHE A 367 8.79 1.08 17.32
N SER A 368 8.16 1.73 18.28
CA SER A 368 8.30 3.17 18.51
C SER A 368 9.73 3.58 18.84
N GLU A 369 10.49 2.71 19.53
CA GLU A 369 11.87 2.96 19.93
C GLU A 369 12.89 2.58 18.85
N SER A 370 12.66 1.48 18.13
CA SER A 370 13.72 0.81 17.36
C SER A 370 13.43 0.52 15.89
N ALA A 371 12.19 0.68 15.42
CA ALA A 371 11.87 0.43 14.03
C ALA A 371 12.57 1.43 13.10
N LYS A 372 13.16 0.93 12.02
CA LYS A 372 13.89 1.73 11.04
C LYS A 372 12.98 2.29 9.94
N GLY A 373 11.93 1.53 9.56
CA GLY A 373 10.92 1.93 8.60
C GLY A 373 9.82 2.77 9.23
N GLN A 374 8.72 2.97 8.49
CA GLN A 374 7.54 3.70 8.93
C GLN A 374 6.35 2.73 9.06
N LEU A 375 5.83 2.56 10.28
CA LEU A 375 4.61 1.80 10.57
C LEU A 375 3.46 2.78 10.80
N ILE A 376 2.42 2.66 10.00
CA ILE A 376 1.18 3.42 10.13
C ILE A 376 0.08 2.41 10.39
N PHE A 377 -0.70 2.62 11.43
CA PHE A 377 -1.77 1.68 11.74
C PHE A 377 -3.02 2.38 12.25
N THR A 378 -4.16 1.76 12.02
CA THR A 378 -5.40 2.16 12.66
C THR A 378 -5.68 1.27 13.87
N SER A 379 -6.27 1.82 14.92
CA SER A 379 -6.61 1.08 16.13
C SER A 379 -7.80 1.72 16.86
N HIS A 380 -8.50 0.88 17.62
CA HIS A 380 -9.50 1.28 18.60
C HIS A 380 -9.01 1.11 20.04
N ASN A 381 -7.88 0.45 20.22
CA ASN A 381 -7.35 0.09 21.53
C ASN A 381 -6.62 1.27 22.18
N LEU A 382 -7.14 1.73 23.31
CA LEU A 382 -6.57 2.86 24.04
C LEU A 382 -5.25 2.55 24.76
N ARG A 383 -4.97 1.27 25.02
CA ARG A 383 -3.71 0.85 25.65
C ARG A 383 -2.48 1.23 24.84
N VAL A 384 -2.62 1.13 23.51
CA VAL A 384 -1.55 1.51 22.59
C VAL A 384 -1.27 3.02 22.64
N LEU A 385 -2.32 3.84 22.87
CA LEU A 385 -2.16 5.29 23.06
C LEU A 385 -1.25 5.62 24.24
N GLU A 386 -1.32 4.86 25.33
CA GLU A 386 -0.50 5.08 26.52
C GLU A 386 1.00 4.84 26.26
N LYS A 387 1.33 4.05 25.24
CA LYS A 387 2.68 3.70 24.83
C LYS A 387 3.29 4.62 23.79
N LEU A 388 2.49 5.46 23.13
CA LEU A 388 2.94 6.37 22.09
C LEU A 388 3.01 7.81 22.58
N PRO A 389 4.09 8.55 22.26
CA PRO A 389 4.12 10.00 22.42
C PRO A 389 3.02 10.68 21.60
N SER A 390 2.48 11.80 22.07
CA SER A 390 1.35 12.49 21.41
C SER A 390 1.59 12.85 19.95
N TYR A 391 2.82 13.18 19.56
CA TYR A 391 3.16 13.51 18.18
C TYR A 391 3.16 12.30 17.22
N LYS A 392 3.04 11.08 17.74
CA LYS A 392 2.90 9.82 16.98
C LYS A 392 1.43 9.38 16.85
N VAL A 393 0.51 10.17 17.35
CA VAL A 393 -0.91 9.83 17.39
C VAL A 393 -1.71 10.84 16.58
N VAL A 394 -2.56 10.33 15.69
CA VAL A 394 -3.50 11.10 14.89
C VAL A 394 -4.92 10.73 15.32
N PHE A 395 -5.73 11.74 15.62
CA PHE A 395 -7.13 11.54 15.93
C PHE A 395 -8.00 11.88 14.72
N SER A 396 -8.84 10.95 14.33
CA SER A 396 -9.88 11.12 13.34
C SER A 396 -11.21 11.39 14.06
N THR A 397 -11.91 12.44 13.66
CA THR A 397 -13.18 12.88 14.28
C THR A 397 -14.26 13.02 13.22
N THR A 398 -15.52 12.79 13.64
CA THR A 398 -16.72 13.04 12.83
C THR A 398 -17.25 14.47 12.98
N TYR A 399 -16.65 15.29 13.84
CA TYR A 399 -17.04 16.67 14.08
C TYR A 399 -16.02 17.64 13.49
N GLU A 400 -16.49 18.71 12.86
CA GLU A 400 -15.65 19.86 12.56
C GLU A 400 -15.14 20.44 13.89
N ILE A 401 -13.83 20.36 14.12
CA ILE A 401 -13.19 21.12 15.19
C ILE A 401 -12.95 22.51 14.62
N VAL A 402 -13.86 23.44 14.89
CA VAL A 402 -13.61 24.88 14.69
C VAL A 402 -12.66 25.28 15.81
N VAL A 403 -11.39 25.46 15.50
CA VAL A 403 -10.37 26.01 16.40
C VAL A 403 -10.29 27.50 16.18
#